data_3f4d7a09fc2c30faf16d19a441a1dcb2
#
_entry.id   3f4d7a09fc2c30faf16d19a441a1dcb2
#
_cell.length_a   1.000
_cell.length_b   1.000
_cell.length_c   1.000
_cell.angle_alpha   90.00
_cell.angle_beta   90.00
_cell.angle_gamma   90.00
#
_symmetry.space_group_name_H-M   'P 1'
#
loop_
_entity.id
_entity.type
_entity.pdbx_description
1 polymer ?
#
loop_
_entity_poly.entity_id
_entity_poly.type
_entity_poly.pdbx_seq_one_letter_code
_entity_poly.pdbx_strand_id
1 'polypeptide(L)'
;MAFECQDGPEVSKKLVDCVQNPCANHTGSNQFTSIPKTEKTSLVSSEFDSKPDKEKVSLSEPLSEFHSRKSIITSAVSKQFLANDVLPTFCRSITDLPPALISEILNCLDPKELGIVSCVSATLYKHAADHHAWKEFYCERWGLPTPPLGLGYSDEKSWKDLFVEREFRSKTFMGRYSTDVLYGHTEAVRTVFLLASANLIFTSGYDTVVRMWNMEEGLSIASSRPLGCTIRAVAADTKLLVAGGTDGFIHGWKAVEQLQHLFDLKGSQSHSSEFRLWEHEGPITSLSLDLTRMYSGSWDMTVRVWDRFSLKCLKVLRHSDWVWGLVPHDTTIASASGSDVYVWDSSSGILMTIIHNAHVGNTYSLARSHTGNFLFTGGEDGTIHMFEITTHCAETTVFQVATWIPHSGPVHSLAFEFPWLVSASSDGKMSLIDVRKLLRTKNSASSKRISRGKHVDKNSVEPPQRMLHGYGSNLFAVDIGVDRIVCGGEEGVVRIWNFSQALEIEKRIRALRRIRLENRIRRRKLRIEMDSKGQTDQCSVAAKKNPINGDRGGVWNNKRGVSSKLKA
;
A
#
# COMPACT_ATOMS: atom_id res chain seq x y z
N MET A 1 18.33 33.08 -39.12
CA MET A 1 19.57 32.60 -38.51
C MET A 1 19.27 31.23 -37.94
N ALA A 2 19.70 30.22 -38.67
CA ALA A 2 19.59 28.84 -38.29
C ALA A 2 20.74 28.51 -37.34
N PHE A 3 20.44 27.96 -36.19
CA PHE A 3 21.43 27.29 -35.35
C PHE A 3 21.19 25.79 -35.48
N GLU A 4 22.15 25.13 -36.08
CA GLU A 4 22.30 23.70 -36.18
C GLU A 4 22.41 23.10 -34.78
N CYS A 5 21.59 22.06 -34.52
CA CYS A 5 21.75 21.15 -33.40
C CYS A 5 22.96 20.26 -33.68
N GLN A 6 24.03 20.39 -32.91
CA GLN A 6 25.06 19.37 -32.86
C GLN A 6 24.63 18.26 -31.90
N ASP A 7 24.53 17.07 -32.49
CA ASP A 7 24.29 15.78 -31.82
C ASP A 7 25.41 15.48 -30.81
N GLY A 8 25.05 15.27 -29.58
CA GLY A 8 25.87 14.62 -28.57
C GLY A 8 25.39 13.22 -28.32
N PRO A 9 26.05 12.23 -28.83
CA PRO A 9 25.86 10.91 -28.35
C PRO A 9 27.14 10.08 -28.33
N GLU A 10 27.69 9.83 -27.20
CA GLU A 10 28.74 8.80 -27.13
C GLU A 10 28.71 7.93 -25.87
N VAL A 11 27.72 8.09 -25.00
CA VAL A 11 27.63 7.28 -23.79
C VAL A 11 26.95 5.94 -24.05
N SER A 12 26.12 5.81 -25.08
CA SER A 12 25.45 4.54 -25.39
C SER A 12 26.30 3.51 -26.13
N LYS A 13 27.40 3.91 -26.77
CA LYS A 13 28.24 2.97 -27.52
C LYS A 13 29.32 2.26 -26.71
N LYS A 14 29.69 2.76 -25.55
CA LYS A 14 30.70 2.10 -24.70
C LYS A 14 30.17 0.93 -23.85
N LEU A 15 28.87 0.75 -23.76
CA LEU A 15 28.28 -0.37 -23.01
C LEU A 15 28.04 -1.63 -23.87
N VAL A 16 28.12 -1.51 -25.19
CA VAL A 16 27.89 -2.63 -26.13
C VAL A 16 29.17 -3.40 -26.45
N ASP A 17 30.34 -2.77 -26.31
CA ASP A 17 31.63 -3.39 -26.67
C ASP A 17 32.24 -4.34 -25.64
N CYS A 18 31.60 -4.54 -24.46
CA CYS A 18 32.06 -5.51 -23.46
C CYS A 18 31.44 -6.91 -23.61
N VAL A 19 30.62 -7.18 -24.64
CA VAL A 19 29.89 -8.46 -24.78
C VAL A 19 30.40 -9.32 -25.95
N GLN A 20 31.36 -8.87 -26.74
CA GLN A 20 31.88 -9.65 -27.87
C GLN A 20 33.40 -9.86 -27.75
N ASN A 21 33.80 -10.93 -27.08
CA ASN A 21 34.97 -11.73 -27.45
C ASN A 21 34.91 -13.11 -26.79
N PRO A 22 34.74 -14.19 -27.55
CA PRO A 22 34.89 -15.55 -27.06
C PRO A 22 36.36 -15.96 -27.09
N CYS A 23 36.81 -16.54 -26.02
CA CYS A 23 38.13 -17.11 -25.85
C CYS A 23 38.46 -18.17 -26.90
N ALA A 24 39.59 -17.98 -27.54
CA ALA A 24 40.24 -18.99 -28.37
C ALA A 24 41.03 -20.00 -27.49
N ASN A 25 40.84 -21.21 -27.84
CA ASN A 25 41.57 -22.46 -27.55
C ASN A 25 43.00 -22.36 -27.03
N HIS A 26 43.30 -23.11 -25.96
CA HIS A 26 44.55 -23.88 -25.88
C HIS A 26 44.28 -25.30 -25.35
N THR A 27 44.59 -26.25 -26.21
CA THR A 27 44.71 -27.67 -26.00
C THR A 27 45.94 -27.99 -25.17
N GLY A 28 45.83 -28.93 -24.24
CA GLY A 28 46.96 -29.51 -23.50
C GLY A 28 46.52 -30.69 -22.66
N SER A 29 46.94 -31.85 -23.11
CA SER A 29 46.62 -33.23 -22.76
C SER A 29 47.11 -33.71 -21.41
N ASN A 30 46.39 -34.77 -20.90
CA ASN A 30 46.83 -35.96 -20.12
C ASN A 30 47.17 -35.76 -18.64
N GLN A 31 46.65 -36.53 -17.71
CA GLN A 31 46.72 -38.00 -17.53
C GLN A 31 45.86 -38.45 -16.33
N PHE A 32 45.43 -39.69 -16.45
CA PHE A 32 44.79 -40.58 -15.50
C PHE A 32 45.46 -40.70 -14.13
N THR A 33 44.64 -40.87 -13.05
CA THR A 33 44.78 -41.98 -12.07
C THR A 33 43.53 -42.06 -11.17
N SER A 34 42.79 -43.08 -11.34
CA SER A 34 42.34 -44.22 -10.50
C SER A 34 41.82 -43.96 -9.08
N ILE A 35 40.60 -44.46 -8.94
CA ILE A 35 39.77 -44.75 -7.76
C ILE A 35 40.45 -45.80 -6.86
N PRO A 36 40.16 -45.86 -5.55
CA PRO A 36 39.63 -47.12 -5.06
C PRO A 36 38.33 -47.04 -4.24
N LYS A 37 37.61 -48.14 -4.42
CA LYS A 37 36.37 -48.54 -3.75
C LYS A 37 36.64 -49.19 -2.40
N THR A 38 35.49 -49.35 -1.66
CA THR A 38 35.16 -50.29 -0.58
C THR A 38 35.57 -49.86 0.83
N GLU A 39 34.69 -49.94 1.82
CA GLU A 39 34.10 -51.16 2.39
C GLU A 39 32.89 -50.89 3.28
N LYS A 40 32.01 -51.88 3.34
CA LYS A 40 30.86 -52.08 4.21
C LYS A 40 31.29 -52.63 5.56
N THR A 41 30.63 -52.25 6.64
CA THR A 41 30.34 -53.10 7.80
C THR A 41 29.08 -52.58 8.50
N SER A 42 28.20 -53.27 8.66
CA SER A 42 27.14 -54.06 9.24
C SER A 42 27.16 -54.14 10.78
N LEU A 43 25.89 -54.02 11.30
CA LEU A 43 25.28 -54.65 12.46
C LEU A 43 25.73 -54.18 13.88
N VAL A 44 24.73 -53.76 14.71
CA VAL A 44 24.11 -54.60 15.74
C VAL A 44 22.86 -53.93 16.30
N SER A 45 21.81 -54.74 16.36
CA SER A 45 20.54 -54.60 17.00
C SER A 45 20.61 -54.67 18.53
N SER A 46 19.72 -54.01 19.25
CA SER A 46 19.18 -54.53 20.51
C SER A 46 17.76 -54.09 20.72
N GLU A 47 16.91 -55.08 20.73
CA GLU A 47 15.54 -55.09 21.17
C GLU A 47 15.41 -54.79 22.66
N PHE A 48 14.36 -54.16 23.07
CA PHE A 48 13.64 -54.51 24.29
C PHE A 48 12.13 -54.22 24.13
N ASP A 49 11.42 -55.35 24.26
CA ASP A 49 9.98 -55.52 24.37
C ASP A 49 9.39 -54.82 25.59
N SER A 50 8.15 -54.36 25.47
CA SER A 50 7.02 -54.78 26.31
C SER A 50 5.71 -54.08 25.85
N LYS A 51 4.77 -54.90 25.39
CA LYS A 51 3.34 -54.73 25.34
C LYS A 51 2.73 -55.41 26.58
N PRO A 52 1.41 -55.39 26.83
CA PRO A 52 0.26 -54.61 26.31
C PRO A 52 -0.72 -54.13 27.42
N ASP A 53 -1.70 -53.31 27.09
CA ASP A 53 -3.08 -53.68 27.44
C ASP A 53 -4.11 -52.93 26.57
N LYS A 54 -5.12 -53.71 26.28
CA LYS A 54 -6.27 -53.45 25.40
C LYS A 54 -7.36 -52.75 26.14
N GLU A 55 -7.99 -51.78 25.55
CA GLU A 55 -9.45 -51.69 25.57
C GLU A 55 -10.03 -51.14 24.27
N LYS A 56 -10.89 -51.96 23.71
CA LYS A 56 -11.70 -51.73 22.53
C LYS A 56 -12.91 -50.89 22.89
N VAL A 57 -13.24 -49.83 22.14
CA VAL A 57 -14.60 -49.59 21.72
C VAL A 57 -14.60 -49.09 20.28
N SER A 58 -15.42 -49.72 19.53
CA SER A 58 -15.64 -49.74 18.10
C SER A 58 -16.36 -48.53 17.54
N LEU A 59 -15.97 -48.15 16.29
CA LEU A 59 -16.82 -47.94 15.11
C LEU A 59 -17.93 -46.89 15.20
N SER A 60 -17.97 -45.89 14.34
CA SER A 60 -18.27 -45.96 12.90
C SER A 60 -18.32 -44.55 12.30
N GLU A 61 -17.68 -44.35 11.22
CA GLU A 61 -18.07 -43.34 10.23
C GLU A 61 -19.42 -43.70 9.59
N PRO A 62 -20.18 -42.75 9.01
CA PRO A 62 -19.83 -42.33 7.65
C PRO A 62 -20.07 -40.84 7.33
N LEU A 63 -19.33 -40.44 6.37
CA LEU A 63 -19.54 -39.31 5.45
C LEU A 63 -20.94 -39.19 4.89
N SER A 64 -21.25 -37.93 4.56
CA SER A 64 -22.24 -37.45 3.59
C SER A 64 -23.45 -36.71 4.13
N GLU A 65 -23.74 -35.65 3.42
CA GLU A 65 -24.98 -34.85 3.43
C GLU A 65 -24.96 -33.53 4.21
N PHE A 66 -24.25 -32.55 3.66
CA PHE A 66 -24.66 -31.15 3.78
C PHE A 66 -25.16 -30.63 2.42
N HIS A 67 -26.33 -31.17 2.02
CA HIS A 67 -27.17 -30.51 1.02
C HIS A 67 -28.61 -30.53 1.50
N SER A 68 -29.24 -29.36 1.45
CA SER A 68 -30.69 -29.20 1.54
C SER A 68 -31.34 -29.14 2.94
N ARG A 69 -31.25 -27.94 3.54
CA ARG A 69 -32.33 -27.47 4.43
C ARG A 69 -32.67 -25.99 4.16
N LYS A 70 -33.13 -25.75 2.95
CA LYS A 70 -33.97 -24.58 2.60
C LYS A 70 -35.27 -25.14 2.08
N SER A 71 -36.29 -25.04 2.84
CA SER A 71 -37.72 -25.34 2.62
C SER A 71 -38.23 -26.36 3.63
N ILE A 72 -38.73 -25.91 4.73
CA ILE A 72 -39.86 -26.45 5.54
C ILE A 72 -39.92 -25.59 6.82
N ILE A 73 -40.26 -24.33 6.74
CA ILE A 73 -40.91 -23.56 7.81
C ILE A 73 -41.88 -22.55 7.16
N THR A 74 -42.83 -23.03 6.39
CA THR A 74 -43.97 -22.20 5.93
C THR A 74 -45.22 -23.05 5.72
N SER A 75 -45.55 -23.95 6.64
CA SER A 75 -46.87 -24.56 6.56
C SER A 75 -47.36 -25.28 7.84
N ALA A 76 -47.17 -24.68 9.01
CA ALA A 76 -47.78 -25.23 10.20
C ALA A 76 -48.05 -24.22 11.32
N VAL A 77 -48.47 -22.98 10.99
CA VAL A 77 -49.17 -22.13 11.99
C VAL A 77 -50.21 -21.29 11.26
N SER A 78 -51.24 -21.94 10.79
CA SER A 78 -52.49 -21.29 10.39
C SER A 78 -53.64 -22.17 10.79
N LYS A 79 -54.04 -22.08 12.04
CA LYS A 79 -55.41 -22.32 12.54
C LYS A 79 -55.35 -22.42 14.06
N GLN A 80 -55.84 -21.40 14.66
CA GLN A 80 -56.36 -21.21 16.01
C GLN A 80 -55.69 -20.01 16.68
N PHE A 81 -56.36 -18.86 16.51
CA PHE A 81 -56.56 -17.89 17.58
C PHE A 81 -57.46 -16.78 17.03
N LEU A 82 -58.76 -17.05 17.12
CA LEU A 82 -59.80 -16.02 17.18
C LEU A 82 -60.04 -15.78 18.66
N ALA A 83 -59.57 -14.67 19.20
CA ALA A 83 -60.18 -13.92 20.30
C ALA A 83 -59.28 -12.72 20.63
N ASN A 84 -59.77 -11.57 20.38
CA ASN A 84 -59.54 -10.26 21.02
C ASN A 84 -58.43 -10.18 22.07
N ASP A 85 -57.24 -9.78 21.64
CA ASP A 85 -56.35 -8.99 22.45
C ASP A 85 -55.58 -8.05 21.50
N VAL A 86 -55.85 -6.77 21.62
CA VAL A 86 -55.07 -5.70 20.99
C VAL A 86 -53.71 -5.70 21.70
N LEU A 87 -52.79 -6.59 21.26
CA LEU A 87 -51.41 -6.53 21.62
C LEU A 87 -50.84 -5.24 21.06
N PRO A 88 -50.20 -4.39 21.90
CA PRO A 88 -49.46 -3.26 21.38
C PRO A 88 -48.44 -3.78 20.39
N THR A 89 -48.50 -3.32 19.16
CA THR A 89 -47.47 -3.55 18.14
C THR A 89 -46.15 -2.91 18.64
N PHE A 90 -45.43 -3.64 19.47
CA PHE A 90 -44.03 -3.31 19.77
C PHE A 90 -43.27 -3.43 18.45
N CYS A 91 -43.00 -2.31 17.82
CA CYS A 91 -41.99 -2.23 16.77
C CYS A 91 -40.68 -2.68 17.39
N ARG A 92 -40.32 -3.95 17.21
CA ARG A 92 -39.02 -4.47 17.67
C ARG A 92 -37.91 -3.71 16.93
N SER A 93 -37.07 -3.05 17.69
CA SER A 93 -35.91 -2.35 17.16
C SER A 93 -34.75 -3.34 16.95
N ILE A 94 -33.88 -3.10 16.00
CA ILE A 94 -32.63 -3.86 15.84
C ILE A 94 -31.75 -3.79 17.11
N THR A 95 -31.96 -2.75 17.93
CA THR A 95 -31.26 -2.58 19.23
C THR A 95 -31.76 -3.51 20.32
N ASP A 96 -32.88 -4.21 20.10
CA ASP A 96 -33.44 -5.20 21.04
C ASP A 96 -32.83 -6.60 20.83
N LEU A 97 -31.98 -6.76 19.79
CA LEU A 97 -31.26 -7.99 19.54
C LEU A 97 -30.11 -8.15 20.54
N PRO A 98 -29.72 -9.39 20.86
CA PRO A 98 -28.49 -9.66 21.62
C PRO A 98 -27.26 -9.00 20.98
N PRO A 99 -26.32 -8.47 21.79
CA PRO A 99 -25.12 -7.79 21.26
C PRO A 99 -24.32 -8.62 20.27
N ALA A 100 -24.26 -9.94 20.45
CA ALA A 100 -23.57 -10.86 19.53
C ALA A 100 -24.20 -10.84 18.12
N LEU A 101 -25.54 -10.86 18.01
CA LEU A 101 -26.22 -10.80 16.72
C LEU A 101 -26.07 -9.43 16.07
N ILE A 102 -26.06 -8.35 16.84
CA ILE A 102 -25.77 -7.01 16.33
C ILE A 102 -24.35 -6.99 15.75
N SER A 103 -23.36 -7.56 16.45
CA SER A 103 -21.97 -7.65 15.97
C SER A 103 -21.87 -8.42 14.65
N GLU A 104 -22.55 -9.57 14.52
CA GLU A 104 -22.58 -10.35 13.27
C GLU A 104 -23.19 -9.57 12.10
N ILE A 105 -24.25 -8.81 12.36
CA ILE A 105 -24.84 -7.92 11.33
C ILE A 105 -23.85 -6.82 10.93
N LEU A 106 -23.12 -6.26 11.90
CA LEU A 106 -22.14 -5.22 11.64
C LEU A 106 -20.91 -5.72 10.87
N ASN A 107 -20.56 -7.02 11.00
CA ASN A 107 -19.51 -7.66 10.21
C ASN A 107 -19.79 -7.67 8.70
N CYS A 108 -21.07 -7.63 8.31
CA CYS A 108 -21.46 -7.62 6.90
C CYS A 108 -21.34 -6.24 6.23
N LEU A 109 -21.00 -5.19 6.98
CA LEU A 109 -21.01 -3.82 6.53
C LEU A 109 -19.62 -3.35 6.08
N ASP A 110 -19.59 -2.49 5.07
CA ASP A 110 -18.37 -1.80 4.67
C ASP A 110 -18.00 -0.67 5.69
N PRO A 111 -16.75 -0.15 5.68
CA PRO A 111 -16.32 0.90 6.61
C PRO A 111 -17.18 2.16 6.57
N LYS A 112 -17.77 2.49 5.40
CA LYS A 112 -18.64 3.65 5.24
C LYS A 112 -20.01 3.39 5.87
N GLU A 113 -20.57 2.22 5.64
CA GLU A 113 -21.86 1.79 6.19
C GLU A 113 -21.79 1.66 7.70
N LEU A 114 -20.73 1.02 8.22
CA LEU A 114 -20.44 0.95 9.66
C LEU A 114 -20.34 2.33 10.30
N GLY A 115 -19.69 3.27 9.60
CA GLY A 115 -19.62 4.68 10.00
C GLY A 115 -21.00 5.35 10.02
N ILE A 116 -21.90 5.06 9.06
CA ILE A 116 -23.27 5.57 9.02
C ILE A 116 -24.09 5.02 10.17
N VAL A 117 -24.03 3.71 10.41
CA VAL A 117 -24.72 3.04 11.51
C VAL A 117 -24.33 3.66 12.86
N SER A 118 -23.06 4.00 13.05
CA SER A 118 -22.60 4.68 14.26
C SER A 118 -23.20 6.07 14.49
N CYS A 119 -23.89 6.64 13.49
CA CYS A 119 -24.54 7.95 13.60
C CYS A 119 -26.06 7.86 13.87
N VAL A 120 -26.65 6.65 13.89
CA VAL A 120 -28.11 6.46 13.97
C VAL A 120 -28.63 6.55 15.41
N SER A 121 -27.99 5.90 16.36
CA SER A 121 -28.38 5.94 17.77
C SER A 121 -27.17 5.78 18.71
N ALA A 122 -27.34 6.13 19.98
CA ALA A 122 -26.28 5.99 20.98
C ALA A 122 -25.89 4.52 21.23
N THR A 123 -26.85 3.59 21.18
CA THR A 123 -26.62 2.16 21.33
C THR A 123 -25.84 1.59 20.14
N LEU A 124 -26.27 1.88 18.91
CA LEU A 124 -25.55 1.48 17.70
C LEU A 124 -24.17 2.15 17.61
N TYR A 125 -24.02 3.38 18.10
CA TYR A 125 -22.71 4.04 18.20
C TYR A 125 -21.74 3.21 19.04
N LYS A 126 -22.15 2.75 20.23
CA LYS A 126 -21.27 1.94 21.10
C LYS A 126 -20.84 0.64 20.40
N HIS A 127 -21.77 -0.10 19.83
CA HIS A 127 -21.44 -1.34 19.12
C HIS A 127 -20.57 -1.11 17.88
N ALA A 128 -20.84 -0.06 17.10
CA ALA A 128 -20.10 0.20 15.87
C ALA A 128 -18.77 0.93 16.09
N ALA A 129 -18.59 1.70 17.19
CA ALA A 129 -17.36 2.44 17.45
C ALA A 129 -16.20 1.52 17.85
N ASP A 130 -16.51 0.53 18.72
CA ASP A 130 -15.52 -0.40 19.27
C ASP A 130 -15.48 -1.74 18.52
N HIS A 131 -16.14 -1.81 17.35
CA HIS A 131 -16.26 -3.03 16.58
C HIS A 131 -14.89 -3.47 16.02
N HIS A 132 -14.57 -4.76 16.15
CA HIS A 132 -13.29 -5.33 15.71
C HIS A 132 -13.03 -5.19 14.20
N ALA A 133 -14.08 -5.09 13.38
CA ALA A 133 -13.97 -4.86 11.94
C ALA A 133 -13.13 -3.63 11.58
N TRP A 134 -13.05 -2.60 12.45
CA TRP A 134 -12.18 -1.45 12.20
C TRP A 134 -10.70 -1.81 12.13
N LYS A 135 -10.27 -2.77 12.98
CA LYS A 135 -8.91 -3.31 12.93
C LYS A 135 -8.67 -4.06 11.63
N GLU A 136 -9.60 -4.91 11.23
CA GLU A 136 -9.53 -5.68 9.98
C GLU A 136 -9.46 -4.75 8.78
N PHE A 137 -10.36 -3.77 8.68
CA PHE A 137 -10.34 -2.75 7.62
C PHE A 137 -9.05 -1.94 7.57
N TYR A 138 -8.47 -1.63 8.73
CA TYR A 138 -7.20 -0.93 8.79
C TYR A 138 -6.06 -1.81 8.29
N CYS A 139 -5.96 -3.02 8.82
CA CYS A 139 -4.90 -3.97 8.48
C CYS A 139 -4.96 -4.42 7.03
N GLU A 140 -6.17 -4.64 6.49
CA GLU A 140 -6.37 -4.97 5.07
C GLU A 140 -5.82 -3.89 4.13
N ARG A 141 -5.98 -2.62 4.49
CA ARG A 141 -5.57 -1.51 3.63
C ARG A 141 -4.12 -1.08 3.82
N TRP A 142 -3.65 -1.02 5.06
CA TRP A 142 -2.36 -0.39 5.41
C TRP A 142 -1.45 -1.24 6.30
N GLY A 143 -1.88 -2.42 6.70
CA GLY A 143 -1.17 -3.27 7.63
C GLY A 143 -1.24 -2.83 9.08
N LEU A 144 -0.44 -3.49 9.90
CA LEU A 144 -0.31 -3.08 11.29
C LEU A 144 0.40 -1.72 11.39
N PRO A 145 -0.09 -0.80 12.22
CA PRO A 145 0.59 0.47 12.41
C PRO A 145 1.98 0.24 13.03
N THR A 146 3.01 0.74 12.36
CA THR A 146 4.35 0.76 12.93
C THR A 146 4.43 1.87 13.98
N PRO A 147 4.80 1.58 15.23
CA PRO A 147 4.99 2.62 16.23
C PRO A 147 6.13 3.55 15.80
N PRO A 148 5.96 4.88 15.89
CA PRO A 148 7.05 5.81 15.62
C PRO A 148 8.15 5.62 16.67
N LEU A 149 9.42 5.61 16.24
CA LEU A 149 10.57 5.54 17.12
C LEU A 149 10.59 6.75 18.06
N GLY A 150 10.55 6.50 19.36
CA GLY A 150 10.79 7.52 20.39
C GLY A 150 9.57 8.18 21.03
N LEU A 151 8.35 7.88 20.61
CA LEU A 151 7.15 8.35 21.31
C LEU A 151 6.59 7.19 22.15
N GLY A 152 6.68 7.33 23.49
CA GLY A 152 5.98 6.44 24.40
C GLY A 152 4.48 6.41 24.06
N TYR A 153 3.86 5.25 24.27
CA TYR A 153 2.41 5.04 24.12
C TYR A 153 1.65 6.02 25.03
N SER A 154 1.31 7.19 24.52
CA SER A 154 0.37 8.09 25.15
C SER A 154 -0.76 8.36 24.17
N ASP A 155 -1.93 7.92 24.54
CA ASP A 155 -3.23 7.89 23.90
C ASP A 155 -3.48 6.61 23.06
N GLU A 156 -4.17 5.67 23.69
CA GLU A 156 -4.77 4.51 22.99
C GLU A 156 -5.90 5.00 22.08
N LYS A 157 -5.52 5.44 20.87
CA LYS A 157 -6.51 5.75 19.83
C LYS A 157 -7.27 4.49 19.48
N SER A 158 -8.59 4.59 19.39
CA SER A 158 -9.41 3.48 18.91
C SER A 158 -9.06 3.12 17.45
N TRP A 159 -9.26 1.86 17.05
CA TRP A 159 -9.04 1.42 15.66
C TRP A 159 -9.86 2.23 14.65
N LYS A 160 -11.07 2.64 15.04
CA LYS A 160 -11.90 3.55 14.26
C LYS A 160 -11.22 4.90 14.04
N ASP A 161 -10.63 5.48 15.09
CA ASP A 161 -9.96 6.78 14.97
C ASP A 161 -8.71 6.69 14.10
N LEU A 162 -7.92 5.62 14.25
CA LEU A 162 -6.77 5.35 13.39
C LEU A 162 -7.19 5.21 11.92
N PHE A 163 -8.25 4.42 11.66
CA PHE A 163 -8.79 4.24 10.31
C PHE A 163 -9.26 5.57 9.71
N VAL A 164 -10.06 6.33 10.46
CA VAL A 164 -10.59 7.62 10.00
C VAL A 164 -9.48 8.63 9.77
N GLU A 165 -8.46 8.66 10.62
CA GLU A 165 -7.31 9.55 10.45
C GLU A 165 -6.53 9.20 9.18
N ARG A 166 -6.24 7.90 8.95
CA ARG A 166 -5.51 7.44 7.76
C ARG A 166 -6.28 7.69 6.47
N GLU A 167 -7.57 7.35 6.45
CA GLU A 167 -8.46 7.62 5.31
C GLU A 167 -8.57 9.13 5.02
N PHE A 168 -8.54 9.95 6.07
CA PHE A 168 -8.55 11.41 5.93
C PHE A 168 -7.23 11.92 5.34
N ARG A 169 -6.09 11.44 5.82
CA ARG A 169 -4.76 11.80 5.29
C ARG A 169 -4.64 11.42 3.80
N SER A 170 -5.15 10.26 3.41
CA SER A 170 -5.09 9.81 2.02
C SER A 170 -5.76 10.77 1.01
N LYS A 171 -6.69 11.62 1.45
CA LYS A 171 -7.37 12.60 0.59
C LYS A 171 -6.53 13.84 0.31
N THR A 172 -5.49 14.07 1.06
CA THR A 172 -4.65 15.28 0.96
C THR A 172 -3.86 15.34 -0.33
N PHE A 173 -3.53 14.19 -0.94
CA PHE A 173 -2.80 14.13 -2.22
C PHE A 173 -3.51 14.81 -3.40
N MET A 174 -4.82 15.06 -3.28
CA MET A 174 -5.56 15.89 -4.25
C MET A 174 -5.53 17.39 -3.92
N GLY A 175 -4.99 17.76 -2.75
CA GLY A 175 -4.90 19.13 -2.28
C GLY A 175 -3.70 19.91 -2.82
N ARG A 176 -3.44 21.05 -2.20
CA ARG A 176 -2.24 21.86 -2.47
C ARG A 176 -1.03 21.20 -1.81
N TYR A 177 0.11 21.42 -2.41
CA TYR A 177 1.41 20.93 -1.92
C TYR A 177 2.45 22.05 -1.96
N SER A 178 3.50 21.94 -1.17
CA SER A 178 4.78 22.61 -1.34
C SER A 178 5.78 21.62 -1.92
N THR A 179 6.81 22.14 -2.57
CA THR A 179 7.91 21.32 -3.08
C THR A 179 9.19 21.77 -2.42
N ASP A 180 9.83 20.86 -1.71
CA ASP A 180 11.13 21.07 -1.11
C ASP A 180 12.18 20.33 -1.96
N VAL A 181 13.34 20.96 -2.16
CA VAL A 181 14.42 20.42 -3.00
C VAL A 181 15.65 20.19 -2.14
N LEU A 182 16.12 18.95 -2.12
CA LEU A 182 17.32 18.55 -1.39
C LEU A 182 18.51 18.53 -2.35
N TYR A 183 19.50 19.33 -2.03
CA TYR A 183 20.74 19.42 -2.79
C TYR A 183 21.85 18.66 -2.08
N GLY A 184 22.70 17.99 -2.85
CA GLY A 184 23.86 17.28 -2.28
C GLY A 184 24.43 16.22 -3.20
N HIS A 185 23.63 15.52 -3.99
CA HIS A 185 24.15 14.62 -5.02
C HIS A 185 24.84 15.42 -6.13
N THR A 186 25.95 14.89 -6.64
CA THR A 186 26.72 15.51 -7.73
C THR A 186 26.32 14.98 -9.10
N GLU A 187 25.63 13.85 -9.11
CA GLU A 187 25.14 13.19 -10.32
C GLU A 187 23.71 12.70 -10.12
N ALA A 188 23.13 12.10 -11.15
CA ALA A 188 21.75 11.65 -11.16
C ALA A 188 21.41 10.69 -10.00
N VAL A 189 20.25 10.92 -9.37
CA VAL A 189 19.72 10.10 -8.29
C VAL A 189 18.93 8.95 -8.88
N ARG A 190 19.42 7.73 -8.67
CA ARG A 190 18.87 6.51 -9.27
C ARG A 190 17.85 5.82 -8.38
N THR A 191 17.96 5.96 -7.07
CA THR A 191 17.10 5.30 -6.09
C THR A 191 16.75 6.24 -4.94
N VAL A 192 15.51 6.13 -4.49
CA VAL A 192 14.95 6.84 -3.34
C VAL A 192 14.19 5.83 -2.50
N PHE A 193 14.36 5.89 -1.20
CA PHE A 193 13.63 5.06 -0.24
C PHE A 193 13.21 5.90 0.97
N LEU A 194 11.94 5.80 1.35
CA LEU A 194 11.35 6.57 2.42
C LEU A 194 11.04 5.68 3.62
N LEU A 195 11.76 5.89 4.72
CA LEU A 195 11.51 5.21 5.99
C LEU A 195 10.66 6.10 6.90
N ALA A 196 9.35 6.03 6.70
CA ALA A 196 8.38 6.88 7.40
C ALA A 196 8.39 6.67 8.92
N SER A 197 8.68 5.46 9.41
CA SER A 197 8.74 5.14 10.85
C SER A 197 9.86 5.88 11.59
N ALA A 198 10.96 6.18 10.90
CA ALA A 198 12.12 6.89 11.44
C ALA A 198 12.25 8.33 10.93
N ASN A 199 11.32 8.79 10.11
CA ASN A 199 11.34 10.13 9.51
C ASN A 199 12.57 10.39 8.63
N LEU A 200 13.05 9.34 7.94
CA LEU A 200 14.26 9.35 7.14
C LEU A 200 13.97 9.10 5.65
N ILE A 201 14.80 9.72 4.81
CA ILE A 201 14.87 9.44 3.38
C ILE A 201 16.29 8.96 3.07
N PHE A 202 16.39 7.88 2.30
CA PHE A 202 17.65 7.37 1.77
C PHE A 202 17.67 7.56 0.26
N THR A 203 18.78 8.06 -0.25
CA THR A 203 18.94 8.31 -1.68
C THR A 203 20.34 7.92 -2.14
N SER A 204 20.45 7.47 -3.39
CA SER A 204 21.73 7.15 -4.00
C SER A 204 21.62 7.15 -5.53
N GLY A 205 22.75 7.13 -6.20
CA GLY A 205 22.78 7.16 -7.66
C GLY A 205 24.16 6.98 -8.27
N TYR A 206 24.41 7.75 -9.31
CA TYR A 206 25.65 7.67 -10.08
C TYR A 206 26.85 8.25 -9.33
N ASP A 207 26.63 9.15 -8.37
CA ASP A 207 27.71 9.70 -7.51
C ASP A 207 28.28 8.69 -6.50
N THR A 208 27.81 7.44 -6.55
CA THR A 208 28.29 6.30 -5.75
C THR A 208 28.13 6.46 -4.23
N VAL A 209 27.37 7.46 -3.78
CA VAL A 209 27.20 7.79 -2.36
C VAL A 209 25.77 7.51 -1.91
N VAL A 210 25.61 6.83 -0.78
CA VAL A 210 24.32 6.73 -0.09
C VAL A 210 24.18 7.90 0.87
N ARG A 211 23.07 8.64 0.75
CA ARG A 211 22.76 9.79 1.60
C ARG A 211 21.51 9.51 2.45
N MET A 212 21.54 10.02 3.65
CA MET A 212 20.45 9.97 4.61
C MET A 212 20.02 11.40 4.95
N TRP A 213 18.70 11.64 4.88
CA TRP A 213 18.09 12.97 5.05
C TRP A 213 17.01 12.90 6.09
N ASN A 214 16.85 14.00 6.85
CA ASN A 214 15.67 14.21 7.68
C ASN A 214 14.48 14.59 6.79
N MET A 215 13.40 13.85 6.87
CA MET A 215 12.22 14.05 6.04
C MET A 215 11.46 15.34 6.38
N GLU A 216 11.49 15.79 7.64
CA GLU A 216 10.77 17.00 8.07
C GLU A 216 11.55 18.27 7.79
N GLU A 217 12.82 18.26 8.11
CA GLU A 217 13.70 19.43 7.99
C GLU A 217 14.30 19.58 6.59
N GLY A 218 14.31 18.50 5.80
CA GLY A 218 14.95 18.48 4.50
C GLY A 218 16.48 18.60 4.57
N LEU A 219 17.08 18.31 5.72
CA LEU A 219 18.50 18.42 5.96
C LEU A 219 19.24 17.10 5.73
N SER A 220 20.43 17.16 5.16
CA SER A 220 21.33 16.02 5.05
C SER A 220 21.88 15.67 6.43
N ILE A 221 21.60 14.46 6.90
CA ILE A 221 22.06 13.94 8.19
C ILE A 221 23.45 13.35 8.04
N ALA A 222 23.59 12.44 7.09
CA ALA A 222 24.84 11.72 6.84
C ALA A 222 24.95 11.29 5.38
N SER A 223 26.18 11.04 4.97
CA SER A 223 26.50 10.45 3.67
C SER A 223 27.57 9.38 3.85
N SER A 224 27.47 8.29 3.09
CA SER A 224 28.52 7.28 3.04
C SER A 224 29.79 7.82 2.39
N ARG A 225 30.89 7.11 2.58
CA ARG A 225 32.02 7.23 1.66
C ARG A 225 31.61 6.80 0.25
N PRO A 226 32.27 7.25 -0.81
CA PRO A 226 32.06 6.72 -2.15
C PRO A 226 32.30 5.21 -2.19
N LEU A 227 31.31 4.47 -2.70
CA LEU A 227 31.36 3.01 -2.73
C LEU A 227 32.08 2.46 -3.98
N GLY A 228 32.41 3.35 -4.92
CA GLY A 228 33.18 3.02 -6.13
C GLY A 228 32.33 2.41 -7.26
N CYS A 229 31.01 2.33 -7.08
CA CYS A 229 30.09 1.80 -8.07
C CYS A 229 28.77 2.57 -8.04
N THR A 230 28.05 2.63 -9.15
CA THR A 230 26.69 3.22 -9.18
C THR A 230 25.76 2.40 -8.31
N ILE A 231 25.03 3.05 -7.42
CA ILE A 231 24.02 2.40 -6.60
C ILE A 231 22.66 2.51 -7.28
N ARG A 232 22.04 1.37 -7.54
CA ARG A 232 20.77 1.27 -8.28
C ARG A 232 19.57 0.93 -7.40
N ALA A 233 19.82 0.35 -6.22
CA ALA A 233 18.77 -0.04 -5.29
C ALA A 233 19.17 0.26 -3.85
N VAL A 234 18.22 0.73 -3.06
CA VAL A 234 18.36 0.94 -1.61
C VAL A 234 17.10 0.40 -0.93
N ALA A 235 17.28 -0.31 0.17
CA ALA A 235 16.19 -0.72 1.05
C ALA A 235 16.62 -0.52 2.51
N ALA A 236 15.70 -0.06 3.35
CA ALA A 236 15.99 0.18 4.75
C ALA A 236 14.80 -0.18 5.65
N ASP A 237 15.11 -0.55 6.86
CA ASP A 237 14.16 -0.55 7.96
C ASP A 237 14.82 0.02 9.23
N THR A 238 14.22 -0.17 10.39
CA THR A 238 14.76 0.36 11.65
C THR A 238 16.01 -0.38 12.16
N LYS A 239 16.41 -1.49 11.54
CA LYS A 239 17.53 -2.34 11.98
C LYS A 239 18.64 -2.46 10.94
N LEU A 240 18.30 -2.31 9.68
CA LEU A 240 19.19 -2.60 8.57
C LEU A 240 18.97 -1.63 7.41
N LEU A 241 20.05 -1.09 6.87
CA LEU A 241 20.10 -0.36 5.60
C LEU A 241 20.97 -1.15 4.63
N VAL A 242 20.51 -1.34 3.40
CA VAL A 242 21.26 -2.03 2.34
C VAL A 242 21.20 -1.24 1.03
N ALA A 243 22.30 -1.29 0.30
CA ALA A 243 22.46 -0.64 -1.00
C ALA A 243 23.09 -1.61 -1.99
N GLY A 244 22.51 -1.72 -3.19
CA GLY A 244 22.96 -2.60 -4.27
C GLY A 244 23.69 -1.84 -5.36
N GLY A 245 24.89 -2.29 -5.66
CA GLY A 245 25.78 -1.66 -6.62
C GLY A 245 25.82 -2.35 -7.98
N THR A 246 26.35 -1.63 -8.99
CA THR A 246 26.63 -2.19 -10.31
C THR A 246 27.79 -3.16 -10.33
N ASP A 247 28.54 -3.23 -9.25
CA ASP A 247 29.64 -4.18 -9.00
C ASP A 247 29.16 -5.55 -8.49
N GLY A 248 27.85 -5.75 -8.33
CA GLY A 248 27.28 -7.00 -7.81
C GLY A 248 27.34 -7.13 -6.29
N PHE A 249 27.85 -6.13 -5.57
CA PHE A 249 27.91 -6.13 -4.12
C PHE A 249 26.65 -5.54 -3.47
N ILE A 250 26.26 -6.13 -2.36
CA ILE A 250 25.33 -5.53 -1.42
C ILE A 250 26.13 -4.93 -0.28
N HIS A 251 26.08 -3.61 -0.16
CA HIS A 251 26.63 -2.86 0.97
C HIS A 251 25.57 -2.73 2.04
N GLY A 252 25.89 -2.98 3.30
CA GLY A 252 24.91 -2.91 4.37
C GLY A 252 25.45 -2.24 5.63
N TRP A 253 24.55 -1.58 6.36
CA TRP A 253 24.78 -0.93 7.65
C TRP A 253 23.74 -1.41 8.66
N LYS A 254 24.20 -1.93 9.79
CA LYS A 254 23.32 -2.28 10.90
C LYS A 254 23.01 -1.04 11.73
N ALA A 255 21.80 -0.95 12.25
CA ALA A 255 21.41 0.13 13.15
C ALA A 255 22.25 0.11 14.43
N VAL A 256 22.59 1.28 14.95
CA VAL A 256 23.38 1.46 16.16
C VAL A 256 22.52 2.15 17.23
N GLU A 257 22.27 1.46 18.34
CA GLU A 257 21.30 1.88 19.36
C GLU A 257 21.66 3.17 20.13
N GLN A 258 22.90 3.63 20.08
CA GLN A 258 23.38 4.78 20.87
C GLN A 258 23.68 6.03 20.03
N LEU A 259 23.42 5.99 18.73
CA LEU A 259 23.66 7.12 17.85
C LEU A 259 22.45 8.06 17.79
N GLN A 260 22.73 9.35 17.63
CA GLN A 260 21.69 10.35 17.33
C GLN A 260 20.93 10.02 16.03
N HIS A 261 21.56 9.26 15.14
CA HIS A 261 21.02 8.79 13.88
C HIS A 261 21.07 7.27 13.80
N LEU A 262 20.07 6.68 13.15
CA LEU A 262 19.84 5.24 13.11
C LEU A 262 21.04 4.44 12.55
N PHE A 263 21.76 4.99 11.55
CA PHE A 263 22.88 4.33 10.88
C PHE A 263 24.13 5.19 10.85
N ASP A 264 25.30 4.56 11.09
CA ASP A 264 26.61 5.19 10.90
C ASP A 264 27.12 4.94 9.48
N LEU A 265 26.77 5.84 8.56
CA LEU A 265 27.20 5.76 7.17
C LEU A 265 28.69 6.13 6.96
N LYS A 266 29.31 6.81 7.92
CA LYS A 266 30.72 7.25 7.84
C LYS A 266 31.69 6.21 8.36
N GLY A 267 31.20 5.21 9.13
CA GLY A 267 32.03 4.21 9.77
C GLY A 267 32.91 4.78 10.88
N SER A 268 32.45 5.85 11.54
CA SER A 268 33.27 6.60 12.50
C SER A 268 33.39 5.92 13.86
N GLN A 269 32.48 5.01 14.23
CA GLN A 269 32.40 4.47 15.59
C GLN A 269 32.60 2.97 15.73
N SER A 270 32.36 2.16 14.72
CA SER A 270 32.71 0.73 14.76
C SER A 270 32.70 0.09 13.37
N HIS A 271 33.81 -0.58 13.02
CA HIS A 271 33.88 -1.43 11.82
C HIS A 271 32.87 -2.59 11.81
N SER A 272 32.18 -2.85 12.92
CA SER A 272 31.24 -3.97 13.06
C SER A 272 29.83 -3.68 12.54
N SER A 273 29.48 -2.44 12.27
CA SER A 273 28.14 -2.07 11.77
C SER A 273 28.02 -2.19 10.25
N GLU A 274 29.14 -2.07 9.51
CA GLU A 274 29.18 -2.18 8.05
C GLU A 274 29.52 -3.61 7.63
N PHE A 275 28.81 -4.11 6.59
CA PHE A 275 29.12 -5.38 5.96
C PHE A 275 28.97 -5.29 4.44
N ARG A 276 29.57 -6.26 3.74
CA ARG A 276 29.54 -6.34 2.29
C ARG A 276 29.33 -7.79 1.86
N LEU A 277 28.36 -8.03 0.97
CA LEU A 277 28.05 -9.35 0.45
C LEU A 277 28.31 -9.37 -1.05
N TRP A 278 28.94 -10.43 -1.50
CA TRP A 278 29.22 -10.66 -2.92
C TRP A 278 28.90 -12.07 -3.32
N GLU A 279 27.86 -12.22 -4.12
CA GLU A 279 27.50 -13.48 -4.78
C GLU A 279 26.86 -13.24 -6.15
N HIS A 280 26.32 -12.03 -6.41
CA HIS A 280 25.81 -11.67 -7.72
C HIS A 280 26.97 -11.41 -8.69
N GLU A 281 26.84 -11.95 -9.91
CA GLU A 281 27.79 -11.79 -10.99
C GLU A 281 27.48 -10.56 -11.89
N GLY A 282 26.39 -9.87 -11.63
CA GLY A 282 25.93 -8.69 -12.38
C GLY A 282 25.37 -7.60 -11.47
N PRO A 283 25.08 -6.42 -12.07
CA PRO A 283 24.51 -5.29 -11.37
C PRO A 283 23.25 -5.64 -10.57
N ILE A 284 23.19 -5.19 -9.33
CA ILE A 284 21.99 -5.32 -8.49
C ILE A 284 21.04 -4.17 -8.85
N THR A 285 19.83 -4.53 -9.27
CA THR A 285 18.81 -3.58 -9.75
C THR A 285 17.72 -3.30 -8.74
N SER A 286 17.47 -4.24 -7.84
CA SER A 286 16.40 -4.15 -6.85
C SER A 286 16.77 -4.83 -5.55
N LEU A 287 16.37 -4.23 -4.45
CA LEU A 287 16.53 -4.73 -3.08
C LEU A 287 15.23 -4.58 -2.32
N SER A 288 14.96 -5.53 -1.45
CA SER A 288 13.85 -5.44 -0.51
C SER A 288 14.18 -6.16 0.79
N LEU A 289 13.57 -5.71 1.87
CA LEU A 289 13.72 -6.25 3.20
C LEU A 289 12.38 -6.73 3.75
N ASP A 290 12.42 -7.85 4.43
CA ASP A 290 11.35 -8.41 5.23
C ASP A 290 11.85 -8.56 6.68
N LEU A 291 11.04 -8.97 7.61
CA LEU A 291 11.42 -9.15 9.02
C LEU A 291 12.59 -10.13 9.21
N THR A 292 12.67 -11.17 8.40
CA THR A 292 13.62 -12.28 8.52
C THR A 292 14.55 -12.42 7.34
N ARG A 293 14.19 -11.86 6.18
CA ARG A 293 14.88 -12.07 4.91
C ARG A 293 15.24 -10.77 4.23
N MET A 294 16.22 -10.84 3.37
CA MET A 294 16.59 -9.81 2.41
C MET A 294 16.50 -10.44 1.02
N TYR A 295 16.12 -9.65 0.05
CA TYR A 295 15.94 -10.06 -1.35
C TYR A 295 16.72 -9.13 -2.25
N SER A 296 17.45 -9.71 -3.22
CA SER A 296 18.17 -8.96 -4.23
C SER A 296 17.88 -9.48 -5.62
N GLY A 297 17.62 -8.60 -6.57
CA GLY A 297 17.46 -8.93 -8.00
C GLY A 297 18.59 -8.31 -8.80
N SER A 298 19.06 -9.03 -9.82
CA SER A 298 20.25 -8.65 -10.59
C SER A 298 20.11 -8.93 -12.09
N TRP A 299 20.94 -8.27 -12.87
CA TRP A 299 21.12 -8.55 -14.29
C TRP A 299 21.81 -9.90 -14.56
N ASP A 300 22.33 -10.60 -13.51
CA ASP A 300 22.76 -11.99 -13.63
C ASP A 300 21.60 -12.99 -13.81
N MET A 301 20.38 -12.50 -14.06
CA MET A 301 19.15 -13.28 -14.25
C MET A 301 18.74 -14.06 -13.00
N THR A 302 19.15 -13.59 -11.81
CA THR A 302 18.78 -14.24 -10.55
C THR A 302 18.13 -13.26 -9.57
N VAL A 303 17.22 -13.82 -8.77
CA VAL A 303 16.83 -13.24 -7.49
C VAL A 303 17.42 -14.11 -6.39
N ARG A 304 18.12 -13.50 -5.44
CA ARG A 304 18.68 -14.16 -4.29
C ARG A 304 17.90 -13.83 -3.04
N VAL A 305 17.67 -14.86 -2.24
CA VAL A 305 17.01 -14.77 -0.94
C VAL A 305 18.05 -15.01 0.14
N TRP A 306 18.21 -14.07 1.04
CA TRP A 306 19.23 -14.08 2.08
C TRP A 306 18.60 -14.18 3.45
N ASP A 307 19.24 -14.91 4.34
CA ASP A 307 18.92 -14.81 5.76
C ASP A 307 19.51 -13.52 6.33
N ARG A 308 18.67 -12.75 6.96
CA ARG A 308 19.01 -11.42 7.42
C ARG A 308 19.98 -11.41 8.61
N PHE A 309 19.95 -12.45 9.43
CA PHE A 309 20.78 -12.55 10.63
C PHE A 309 22.16 -13.10 10.32
N SER A 310 22.22 -14.21 9.59
CA SER A 310 23.48 -14.86 9.21
C SER A 310 24.12 -14.25 7.97
N LEU A 311 23.38 -13.42 7.21
CA LEU A 311 23.79 -12.80 5.95
C LEU A 311 24.21 -13.84 4.88
N LYS A 312 23.65 -15.05 4.95
CA LYS A 312 23.93 -16.13 3.99
C LYS A 312 22.82 -16.21 2.94
N CYS A 313 23.20 -16.49 1.71
CA CYS A 313 22.26 -16.79 0.65
C CYS A 313 21.56 -18.12 0.93
N LEU A 314 20.24 -18.08 1.03
CA LEU A 314 19.39 -19.25 1.27
C LEU A 314 18.95 -19.90 -0.03
N LYS A 315 18.62 -19.07 -1.03
CA LYS A 315 18.04 -19.52 -2.30
C LYS A 315 18.42 -18.61 -3.45
N VAL A 316 18.49 -19.23 -4.64
CA VAL A 316 18.71 -18.55 -5.91
C VAL A 316 17.55 -18.91 -6.84
N LEU A 317 16.76 -17.92 -7.24
CA LEU A 317 15.65 -18.04 -8.17
C LEU A 317 16.13 -17.61 -9.55
N ARG A 318 16.08 -18.51 -10.53
CA ARG A 318 16.62 -18.26 -11.87
C ARG A 318 15.53 -17.78 -12.82
N HIS A 319 15.85 -16.78 -13.61
CA HIS A 319 14.97 -16.15 -14.59
C HIS A 319 15.53 -16.35 -16.00
N SER A 320 14.71 -16.06 -17.01
CA SER A 320 15.10 -16.16 -18.42
C SER A 320 15.81 -14.91 -18.95
N ASP A 321 15.70 -13.78 -18.23
CA ASP A 321 16.24 -12.48 -18.62
C ASP A 321 16.65 -11.66 -17.38
N TRP A 322 17.20 -10.48 -17.59
CA TRP A 322 17.61 -9.54 -16.54
C TRP A 322 16.46 -9.23 -15.59
N VAL A 323 16.73 -9.30 -14.30
CA VAL A 323 15.76 -8.90 -13.30
C VAL A 323 15.84 -7.38 -13.11
N TRP A 324 14.70 -6.71 -13.30
CA TRP A 324 14.59 -5.25 -13.18
C TRP A 324 14.02 -4.79 -11.84
N GLY A 325 13.06 -5.52 -11.31
CA GLY A 325 12.37 -5.17 -10.07
C GLY A 325 11.93 -6.41 -9.30
N LEU A 326 11.78 -6.28 -8.00
CA LEU A 326 11.21 -7.30 -7.14
C LEU A 326 10.40 -6.69 -6.01
N VAL A 327 9.34 -7.40 -5.60
CA VAL A 327 8.52 -7.04 -4.44
C VAL A 327 8.12 -8.31 -3.70
N PRO A 328 8.68 -8.56 -2.50
CA PRO A 328 8.23 -9.65 -1.63
C PRO A 328 6.93 -9.29 -0.92
N HIS A 329 6.18 -10.32 -0.57
CA HIS A 329 5.02 -10.20 0.30
C HIS A 329 4.75 -11.54 0.99
N ASP A 330 4.82 -11.58 2.31
CA ASP A 330 4.66 -12.78 3.14
C ASP A 330 5.45 -13.98 2.60
N THR A 331 4.75 -14.97 2.05
CA THR A 331 5.33 -16.20 1.51
C THR A 331 5.66 -16.12 0.02
N THR A 332 5.39 -15.02 -0.66
CA THR A 332 5.56 -14.91 -2.10
C THR A 332 6.49 -13.77 -2.50
N ILE A 333 7.15 -13.91 -3.66
CA ILE A 333 8.00 -12.89 -4.27
C ILE A 333 7.49 -12.66 -5.70
N ALA A 334 7.20 -11.42 -6.05
CA ALA A 334 7.00 -11.04 -7.45
C ALA A 334 8.28 -10.41 -7.97
N SER A 335 8.74 -10.84 -9.15
CA SER A 335 9.95 -10.34 -9.82
C SER A 335 9.68 -10.07 -11.29
N ALA A 336 10.16 -8.94 -11.79
CA ALA A 336 10.08 -8.55 -13.19
C ALA A 336 11.38 -8.93 -13.90
N SER A 337 11.26 -9.69 -14.99
CA SER A 337 12.40 -10.14 -15.79
C SER A 337 12.05 -10.03 -17.26
N GLY A 338 12.77 -9.18 -18.00
CA GLY A 338 12.37 -8.84 -19.37
C GLY A 338 10.96 -8.27 -19.43
N SER A 339 10.12 -8.81 -20.32
CA SER A 339 8.70 -8.46 -20.45
C SER A 339 7.79 -9.19 -19.46
N ASP A 340 8.30 -10.20 -18.76
CA ASP A 340 7.53 -11.13 -17.95
C ASP A 340 7.59 -10.79 -16.45
N VAL A 341 6.58 -11.21 -15.71
CA VAL A 341 6.56 -11.13 -14.26
C VAL A 341 6.37 -12.51 -13.66
N TYR A 342 7.29 -12.89 -12.80
CA TYR A 342 7.34 -14.18 -12.11
C TYR A 342 6.81 -14.06 -10.71
N VAL A 343 6.03 -15.02 -10.26
CA VAL A 343 5.57 -15.12 -8.87
C VAL A 343 6.10 -16.42 -8.27
N TRP A 344 6.88 -16.30 -7.22
CA TRP A 344 7.57 -17.39 -6.54
C TRP A 344 7.05 -17.60 -5.14
N ASP A 345 7.08 -18.83 -4.66
CA ASP A 345 7.00 -19.10 -3.22
C ASP A 345 8.38 -18.85 -2.59
N SER A 346 8.45 -17.90 -1.67
CA SER A 346 9.70 -17.52 -1.00
C SER A 346 10.26 -18.63 -0.08
N SER A 347 9.39 -19.49 0.44
CA SER A 347 9.76 -20.55 1.38
C SER A 347 10.33 -21.79 0.68
N SER A 348 9.72 -22.24 -0.40
CA SER A 348 10.19 -23.39 -1.19
C SER A 348 11.14 -22.98 -2.32
N GLY A 349 11.02 -21.76 -2.85
CA GLY A 349 11.70 -21.30 -4.07
C GLY A 349 11.08 -21.85 -5.36
N ILE A 350 9.87 -22.39 -5.28
CA ILE A 350 9.13 -22.93 -6.43
C ILE A 350 8.43 -21.79 -7.17
N LEU A 351 8.49 -21.83 -8.48
CA LEU A 351 7.76 -20.92 -9.36
C LEU A 351 6.26 -21.26 -9.30
N MET A 352 5.44 -20.30 -8.91
CA MET A 352 3.99 -20.48 -8.79
C MET A 352 3.28 -20.14 -10.09
N THR A 353 3.63 -19.02 -10.73
CA THR A 353 3.03 -18.58 -12.00
C THR A 353 3.90 -17.55 -12.69
N ILE A 354 3.68 -17.39 -14.00
CA ILE A 354 4.31 -16.35 -14.82
C ILE A 354 3.22 -15.54 -15.51
N ILE A 355 3.33 -14.24 -15.46
CA ILE A 355 2.55 -13.31 -16.28
C ILE A 355 3.39 -13.02 -17.51
N HIS A 356 3.06 -13.68 -18.62
CA HIS A 356 3.78 -13.50 -19.88
C HIS A 356 3.41 -12.20 -20.58
N ASN A 357 4.41 -11.52 -21.13
CA ASN A 357 4.25 -10.28 -21.90
C ASN A 357 3.40 -9.25 -21.14
N ALA A 358 3.76 -9.03 -19.85
CA ALA A 358 3.08 -8.03 -19.04
C ALA A 358 3.16 -6.64 -19.68
N HIS A 359 4.26 -6.35 -20.39
CA HIS A 359 4.47 -5.11 -21.14
C HIS A 359 5.12 -5.36 -22.50
N VAL A 360 4.99 -4.38 -23.39
CA VAL A 360 5.74 -4.35 -24.65
C VAL A 360 7.14 -3.78 -24.35
N GLY A 361 8.14 -4.64 -24.34
CA GLY A 361 9.49 -4.33 -23.84
C GLY A 361 9.66 -4.74 -22.37
N ASN A 362 10.61 -4.13 -21.67
CA ASN A 362 10.96 -4.51 -20.32
C ASN A 362 9.94 -4.03 -19.29
N THR A 363 9.70 -4.84 -18.25
CA THR A 363 8.96 -4.46 -17.05
C THR A 363 9.96 -3.91 -16.03
N TYR A 364 10.02 -2.58 -15.86
CA TYR A 364 11.03 -1.94 -15.03
C TYR A 364 10.69 -1.87 -13.55
N SER A 365 9.42 -1.76 -13.23
CA SER A 365 9.00 -1.48 -11.86
C SER A 365 7.79 -2.31 -11.42
N LEU A 366 7.81 -2.67 -10.15
CA LEU A 366 6.75 -3.39 -9.47
C LEU A 366 6.35 -2.66 -8.20
N ALA A 367 5.05 -2.68 -7.89
CA ALA A 367 4.53 -2.33 -6.58
C ALA A 367 3.43 -3.32 -6.19
N ARG A 368 3.20 -3.52 -4.91
CA ARG A 368 2.23 -4.50 -4.42
C ARG A 368 1.35 -3.91 -3.34
N SER A 369 0.09 -4.34 -3.29
CA SER A 369 -0.80 -3.97 -2.20
C SER A 369 -0.34 -4.61 -0.90
N HIS A 370 -0.72 -4.00 0.21
CA HIS A 370 -0.37 -4.50 1.54
C HIS A 370 -0.89 -5.93 1.81
N THR A 371 -2.04 -6.29 1.23
CA THR A 371 -2.59 -7.66 1.31
C THR A 371 -1.93 -8.65 0.36
N GLY A 372 -1.06 -8.19 -0.54
CA GLY A 372 -0.45 -9.02 -1.57
C GLY A 372 -1.35 -9.40 -2.73
N ASN A 373 -2.64 -9.10 -2.68
CA ASN A 373 -3.61 -9.52 -3.71
C ASN A 373 -3.51 -8.71 -5.01
N PHE A 374 -3.00 -7.48 -4.95
CA PHE A 374 -2.85 -6.63 -6.12
C PHE A 374 -1.38 -6.37 -6.41
N LEU A 375 -1.00 -6.63 -7.63
CA LEU A 375 0.32 -6.34 -8.18
C LEU A 375 0.19 -5.26 -9.25
N PHE A 376 1.02 -4.25 -9.17
CA PHE A 376 1.13 -3.17 -10.15
C PHE A 376 2.46 -3.31 -10.88
N THR A 377 2.43 -3.15 -12.19
CA THR A 377 3.62 -3.24 -13.05
C THR A 377 3.73 -2.00 -13.91
N GLY A 378 4.94 -1.52 -14.09
CA GLY A 378 5.25 -0.38 -14.97
C GLY A 378 6.31 -0.77 -16.00
N GLY A 379 6.03 -0.49 -17.26
CA GLY A 379 6.81 -0.97 -18.38
C GLY A 379 7.52 0.09 -19.21
N GLU A 380 8.31 -0.38 -20.12
CA GLU A 380 9.02 0.42 -21.12
C GLU A 380 8.06 1.15 -22.07
N ASP A 381 6.88 0.57 -22.29
CA ASP A 381 5.81 1.10 -23.13
C ASP A 381 5.05 2.31 -22.51
N GLY A 382 5.44 2.76 -21.32
CA GLY A 382 4.78 3.86 -20.61
C GLY A 382 3.45 3.49 -19.97
N THR A 383 3.07 2.22 -20.02
CA THR A 383 1.84 1.72 -19.44
C THR A 383 2.02 1.23 -18.01
N ILE A 384 0.91 1.22 -17.28
CA ILE A 384 0.83 0.64 -15.93
C ILE A 384 -0.31 -0.36 -15.94
N HIS A 385 -0.06 -1.58 -15.48
CA HIS A 385 -1.07 -2.61 -15.32
C HIS A 385 -1.31 -2.94 -13.86
N MET A 386 -2.54 -3.33 -13.55
CA MET A 386 -2.93 -3.87 -12.25
C MET A 386 -3.39 -5.30 -12.44
N PHE A 387 -2.78 -6.20 -11.71
CA PHE A 387 -3.13 -7.62 -11.68
C PHE A 387 -3.67 -7.98 -10.30
N GLU A 388 -4.67 -8.84 -10.27
CA GLU A 388 -5.14 -9.49 -9.05
C GLU A 388 -4.55 -10.90 -8.99
N ILE A 389 -3.86 -11.19 -7.91
CA ILE A 389 -3.27 -12.49 -7.63
C ILE A 389 -4.13 -13.18 -6.56
N THR A 390 -4.65 -14.35 -6.88
CA THR A 390 -5.44 -15.15 -5.95
C THR A 390 -4.80 -16.53 -5.83
N THR A 391 -4.48 -16.92 -4.61
CA THR A 391 -3.89 -18.24 -4.32
C THR A 391 -4.94 -19.12 -3.64
N HIS A 392 -5.39 -20.17 -4.31
CA HIS A 392 -6.30 -21.16 -3.77
C HIS A 392 -5.63 -22.54 -3.74
N CYS A 393 -5.40 -23.08 -2.56
CA CYS A 393 -5.02 -24.49 -2.26
C CYS A 393 -3.86 -25.14 -3.05
N ALA A 394 -3.26 -24.56 -4.02
CA ALA A 394 -2.08 -24.97 -4.82
C ALA A 394 -2.05 -24.29 -6.20
N GLU A 395 -3.14 -23.68 -6.64
CA GLU A 395 -3.17 -22.92 -7.90
C GLU A 395 -3.14 -21.42 -7.62
N THR A 396 -2.22 -20.72 -8.26
CA THR A 396 -2.19 -19.27 -8.27
C THR A 396 -2.77 -18.78 -9.59
N THR A 397 -3.88 -18.06 -9.50
CA THR A 397 -4.51 -17.44 -10.65
C THR A 397 -4.23 -15.95 -10.68
N VAL A 398 -3.98 -15.41 -11.86
CA VAL A 398 -3.68 -14.00 -12.07
C VAL A 398 -4.64 -13.43 -13.10
N PHE A 399 -5.27 -12.31 -12.77
CA PHE A 399 -6.20 -11.61 -13.65
C PHE A 399 -5.79 -10.15 -13.80
N GLN A 400 -5.71 -9.66 -15.02
CA GLN A 400 -5.54 -8.23 -15.27
C GLN A 400 -6.83 -7.49 -14.93
N VAL A 401 -6.74 -6.50 -14.06
CA VAL A 401 -7.88 -5.74 -13.54
C VAL A 401 -8.04 -4.40 -14.24
N ALA A 402 -6.92 -3.70 -14.49
CA ALA A 402 -6.92 -2.37 -15.08
C ALA A 402 -5.62 -2.08 -15.84
N THR A 403 -5.72 -1.11 -16.74
CA THR A 403 -4.60 -0.55 -17.50
C THR A 403 -4.70 0.97 -17.49
N TRP A 404 -3.55 1.63 -17.31
CA TRP A 404 -3.39 3.08 -17.48
C TRP A 404 -2.26 3.35 -18.46
N ILE A 405 -2.38 4.44 -19.21
CA ILE A 405 -1.34 4.95 -20.13
C ILE A 405 -1.04 6.40 -19.72
N PRO A 406 -0.41 6.63 -18.56
CA PRO A 406 -0.16 7.97 -18.08
C PRO A 406 1.07 8.62 -18.71
N HIS A 407 1.98 7.83 -19.27
CA HIS A 407 3.30 8.27 -19.67
C HIS A 407 3.58 8.01 -21.15
N SER A 408 4.43 8.83 -21.74
CA SER A 408 4.94 8.69 -23.10
C SER A 408 6.32 8.03 -23.17
N GLY A 409 6.91 7.72 -22.04
CA GLY A 409 8.20 7.04 -21.91
C GLY A 409 8.19 6.00 -20.79
N PRO A 410 9.27 5.23 -20.65
CA PRO A 410 9.38 4.15 -19.67
C PRO A 410 9.01 4.54 -18.25
N VAL A 411 8.28 3.67 -17.55
CA VAL A 411 7.91 3.81 -16.14
C VAL A 411 8.99 3.17 -15.28
N HIS A 412 9.90 3.98 -14.78
CA HIS A 412 11.07 3.49 -14.05
C HIS A 412 10.79 3.07 -12.62
N SER A 413 9.81 3.69 -11.97
CA SER A 413 9.52 3.42 -10.57
C SER A 413 8.02 3.54 -10.28
N LEU A 414 7.53 2.62 -9.47
CA LEU A 414 6.19 2.58 -8.91
C LEU A 414 6.28 2.52 -7.40
N ALA A 415 5.43 3.28 -6.72
CA ALA A 415 5.24 3.20 -5.28
C ALA A 415 3.75 3.17 -4.96
N PHE A 416 3.37 2.31 -4.02
CA PHE A 416 1.97 2.13 -3.65
C PHE A 416 1.76 2.28 -2.16
N GLU A 417 0.91 3.21 -1.80
CA GLU A 417 0.38 3.38 -0.44
C GLU A 417 -1.12 3.61 -0.53
N PHE A 418 -1.91 2.62 -0.08
CA PHE A 418 -3.36 2.67 -0.28
C PHE A 418 -3.98 4.02 0.09
N PRO A 419 -4.76 4.62 -0.77
CA PRO A 419 -5.27 4.14 -2.07
C PRO A 419 -4.50 4.63 -3.29
N TRP A 420 -3.30 5.19 -3.12
CA TRP A 420 -2.56 5.87 -4.18
C TRP A 420 -1.46 5.02 -4.75
N LEU A 421 -1.49 4.87 -6.07
CA LEU A 421 -0.37 4.40 -6.86
C LEU A 421 0.30 5.61 -7.49
N VAL A 422 1.60 5.73 -7.29
CA VAL A 422 2.43 6.80 -7.86
C VAL A 422 3.43 6.19 -8.81
N SER A 423 3.59 6.81 -9.98
CA SER A 423 4.58 6.39 -10.97
C SER A 423 5.50 7.53 -11.35
N ALA A 424 6.75 7.20 -11.63
CA ALA A 424 7.76 8.10 -12.18
C ALA A 424 8.28 7.57 -13.51
N SER A 425 8.42 8.47 -14.49
CA SER A 425 8.79 8.11 -15.86
C SER A 425 9.91 8.99 -16.41
N SER A 426 10.58 8.47 -17.43
CA SER A 426 11.54 9.23 -18.23
C SER A 426 10.92 10.41 -19.00
N ASP A 427 9.59 10.52 -19.08
CA ASP A 427 8.92 11.69 -19.65
C ASP A 427 8.92 12.92 -18.71
N GLY A 428 9.62 12.84 -17.57
CA GLY A 428 9.71 13.90 -16.57
C GLY A 428 8.42 14.17 -15.81
N LYS A 429 7.47 13.24 -15.81
CA LYS A 429 6.19 13.38 -15.13
C LYS A 429 5.99 12.29 -14.07
N MET A 430 5.19 12.61 -13.05
CA MET A 430 4.63 11.65 -12.11
C MET A 430 3.13 11.57 -12.28
N SER A 431 2.56 10.37 -12.20
CA SER A 431 1.12 10.17 -12.15
C SER A 431 0.66 9.71 -10.78
N LEU A 432 -0.52 10.18 -10.36
CA LEU A 432 -1.21 9.71 -9.16
C LEU A 432 -2.51 9.03 -9.58
N ILE A 433 -2.66 7.78 -9.20
CA ILE A 433 -3.80 6.93 -9.54
C ILE A 433 -4.50 6.49 -8.27
N ASP A 434 -5.81 6.76 -8.14
CA ASP A 434 -6.65 6.32 -7.01
C ASP A 434 -7.32 4.98 -7.35
N VAL A 435 -6.85 3.90 -6.75
CA VAL A 435 -7.36 2.54 -7.02
C VAL A 435 -8.69 2.21 -6.33
N ARG A 436 -9.21 3.06 -5.43
CA ARG A 436 -10.47 2.81 -4.70
C ARG A 436 -11.68 2.59 -5.60
N LYS A 437 -11.72 3.22 -6.75
CA LYS A 437 -12.84 3.10 -7.67
C LYS A 437 -12.97 1.67 -8.21
N LEU A 438 -11.84 1.07 -8.54
CA LEU A 438 -11.77 -0.29 -9.08
C LEU A 438 -12.16 -1.35 -8.05
N LEU A 439 -11.76 -1.15 -6.80
CA LEU A 439 -12.08 -2.07 -5.71
C LEU A 439 -13.57 -2.05 -5.33
N ARG A 440 -14.25 -0.89 -5.47
CA ARG A 440 -15.68 -0.73 -5.16
C ARG A 440 -16.59 -1.40 -6.19
N THR A 441 -16.20 -1.46 -7.45
CA THR A 441 -17.03 -2.06 -8.51
C THR A 441 -17.22 -3.56 -8.31
N LYS A 442 -16.26 -4.26 -7.73
CA LYS A 442 -16.34 -5.70 -7.46
C LYS A 442 -17.36 -6.05 -6.37
N ASN A 443 -17.40 -5.31 -5.27
CA ASN A 443 -18.34 -5.55 -4.17
C ASN A 443 -19.81 -5.26 -4.55
N SER A 444 -20.02 -4.41 -5.56
CA SER A 444 -21.34 -4.12 -6.13
C SER A 444 -21.83 -5.19 -7.12
N ALA A 445 -20.92 -5.95 -7.74
CA ALA A 445 -21.29 -6.96 -8.74
C ALA A 445 -21.85 -8.25 -8.13
N SER A 446 -21.52 -8.56 -6.87
CA SER A 446 -22.07 -9.73 -6.16
C SER A 446 -23.51 -9.53 -5.68
N SER A 447 -24.04 -8.30 -5.65
CA SER A 447 -25.39 -7.97 -5.15
C SER A 447 -26.40 -7.58 -6.23
N LYS A 448 -26.04 -7.50 -7.51
CA LYS A 448 -27.00 -7.17 -8.57
C LYS A 448 -27.31 -8.37 -9.45
N ARG A 449 -28.38 -9.05 -9.10
CA ARG A 449 -29.17 -9.86 -10.04
C ARG A 449 -29.47 -9.04 -11.30
N ILE A 450 -28.98 -9.55 -12.44
CA ILE A 450 -29.59 -9.48 -13.78
C ILE A 450 -30.33 -8.16 -14.10
N SER A 451 -29.63 -7.21 -14.66
CA SER A 451 -30.20 -6.33 -15.66
C SER A 451 -29.33 -6.38 -16.92
N ARG A 452 -29.99 -6.71 -18.02
CA ARG A 452 -29.45 -6.93 -19.37
C ARG A 452 -28.45 -5.88 -19.83
N GLY A 453 -27.30 -6.35 -20.30
CA GLY A 453 -26.66 -5.81 -21.48
C GLY A 453 -25.99 -4.45 -21.34
N LYS A 454 -24.84 -4.39 -20.65
CA LYS A 454 -23.71 -3.59 -21.12
C LYS A 454 -22.46 -4.44 -20.93
N HIS A 455 -21.92 -4.88 -22.04
CA HIS A 455 -20.57 -5.41 -22.15
C HIS A 455 -19.66 -4.32 -21.59
N VAL A 456 -19.10 -4.52 -20.40
CA VAL A 456 -18.00 -3.69 -19.93
C VAL A 456 -16.82 -4.14 -20.76
N ASP A 457 -16.38 -3.29 -21.67
CA ASP A 457 -15.16 -3.51 -22.45
C ASP A 457 -14.02 -3.74 -21.47
N LYS A 458 -13.43 -4.93 -21.53
CA LYS A 458 -12.28 -5.34 -20.70
C LYS A 458 -11.01 -4.52 -20.97
N ASN A 459 -11.04 -3.58 -21.90
CA ASN A 459 -9.93 -2.74 -22.35
C ASN A 459 -10.17 -1.25 -22.07
N SER A 460 -11.00 -0.88 -21.09
CA SER A 460 -11.15 0.54 -20.77
C SER A 460 -9.88 1.06 -20.07
N VAL A 461 -9.14 1.89 -20.77
CA VAL A 461 -8.01 2.65 -20.20
C VAL A 461 -8.57 3.76 -19.31
N GLU A 462 -8.26 3.74 -18.03
CA GLU A 462 -8.65 4.79 -17.11
C GLU A 462 -7.59 5.90 -17.08
N PRO A 463 -7.97 7.20 -17.05
CA PRO A 463 -7.01 8.27 -16.88
C PRO A 463 -6.53 8.36 -15.43
N PRO A 464 -5.28 8.80 -15.19
CA PRO A 464 -4.80 9.08 -13.85
C PRO A 464 -5.59 10.24 -13.23
N GLN A 465 -5.77 10.22 -11.91
CA GLN A 465 -6.49 11.27 -11.20
C GLN A 465 -5.76 12.60 -11.21
N ARG A 466 -4.43 12.53 -11.20
CA ARG A 466 -3.59 13.73 -11.17
C ARG A 466 -2.24 13.44 -11.82
N MET A 467 -1.79 14.40 -12.65
CA MET A 467 -0.41 14.44 -13.12
C MET A 467 0.34 15.55 -12.39
N LEU A 468 1.52 15.23 -11.91
CA LEU A 468 2.46 16.20 -11.33
C LEU A 468 3.53 16.49 -12.38
N HIS A 469 3.69 17.77 -12.67
CA HIS A 469 4.64 18.27 -13.66
C HIS A 469 5.68 19.16 -12.97
N GLY A 470 6.74 19.49 -13.64
CA GLY A 470 7.76 20.44 -13.14
C GLY A 470 9.17 19.87 -13.17
N TYR A 471 9.32 18.73 -13.86
CA TYR A 471 10.62 18.17 -14.18
C TYR A 471 10.89 18.34 -15.68
N GLY A 472 12.04 18.85 -16.02
CA GLY A 472 12.50 18.89 -17.40
C GLY A 472 13.27 17.64 -17.81
N SER A 473 13.56 16.76 -16.85
CA SER A 473 14.49 15.64 -16.99
C SER A 473 13.85 14.30 -16.55
N ASN A 474 14.52 13.21 -16.87
CA ASN A 474 14.09 11.86 -16.52
C ASN A 474 13.95 11.66 -15.01
N LEU A 475 12.86 11.03 -14.60
CA LEU A 475 12.65 10.58 -13.22
C LEU A 475 12.95 9.09 -13.13
N PHE A 476 13.83 8.73 -12.19
CA PHE A 476 14.26 7.34 -12.03
C PHE A 476 13.65 6.63 -10.85
N ALA A 477 13.32 7.35 -9.79
CA ALA A 477 12.80 6.76 -8.57
C ALA A 477 11.73 7.63 -7.94
N VAL A 478 10.73 6.98 -7.37
CA VAL A 478 9.67 7.61 -6.57
C VAL A 478 9.35 6.73 -5.39
N ASP A 479 9.06 7.36 -4.25
CA ASP A 479 8.49 6.68 -3.10
C ASP A 479 7.41 7.55 -2.44
N ILE A 480 6.43 6.91 -1.80
CA ILE A 480 5.26 7.56 -1.23
C ILE A 480 5.14 7.27 0.26
N GLY A 481 4.96 8.33 1.03
CA GLY A 481 4.61 8.23 2.46
C GLY A 481 3.17 8.64 2.73
N VAL A 482 2.88 8.93 3.98
CA VAL A 482 1.53 9.26 4.46
C VAL A 482 0.99 10.57 3.91
N ASP A 483 1.86 11.58 3.77
CA ASP A 483 1.52 12.95 3.33
C ASP A 483 2.60 13.54 2.41
N ARG A 484 3.54 12.73 1.93
CA ARG A 484 4.67 13.16 1.10
C ARG A 484 4.95 12.17 -0.01
N ILE A 485 5.44 12.71 -1.13
CA ILE A 485 6.00 11.93 -2.23
C ILE A 485 7.44 12.41 -2.41
N VAL A 486 8.36 11.49 -2.51
CA VAL A 486 9.78 11.78 -2.73
C VAL A 486 10.20 11.22 -4.07
N CYS A 487 10.94 11.98 -4.85
CA CYS A 487 11.44 11.52 -6.14
C CYS A 487 12.86 11.99 -6.41
N GLY A 488 13.56 11.20 -7.20
CA GLY A 488 14.90 11.45 -7.69
C GLY A 488 14.99 11.22 -9.20
N GLY A 489 15.89 11.94 -9.84
CA GLY A 489 16.06 11.86 -11.28
C GLY A 489 17.42 12.35 -11.75
N GLU A 490 17.48 12.67 -13.03
CA GLU A 490 18.70 13.02 -13.77
C GLU A 490 19.39 14.29 -13.26
N GLU A 491 18.61 15.24 -12.72
CA GLU A 491 19.14 16.52 -12.25
C GLU A 491 20.05 16.42 -11.01
N GLY A 492 20.20 15.26 -10.39
CA GLY A 492 20.98 15.08 -9.17
C GLY A 492 20.35 15.71 -7.93
N VAL A 493 19.08 16.08 -8.00
CA VAL A 493 18.32 16.63 -6.87
C VAL A 493 17.22 15.66 -6.42
N VAL A 494 16.93 15.68 -5.14
CA VAL A 494 15.80 14.96 -4.57
C VAL A 494 14.69 15.96 -4.27
N ARG A 495 13.49 15.71 -4.77
CA ARG A 495 12.33 16.58 -4.54
C ARG A 495 11.34 15.91 -3.63
N ILE A 496 10.86 16.65 -2.64
CA ILE A 496 9.82 16.24 -1.71
C ILE A 496 8.55 17.03 -2.02
N TRP A 497 7.50 16.34 -2.36
CA TRP A 497 6.17 16.91 -2.53
C TRP A 497 5.44 16.78 -1.20
N ASN A 498 5.30 17.88 -0.50
CA ASN A 498 4.77 17.93 0.85
C ASN A 498 3.31 18.39 0.83
N PHE A 499 2.39 17.52 1.23
CA PHE A 499 0.95 17.74 1.31
C PHE A 499 0.46 18.07 2.73
N SER A 500 1.36 18.26 3.70
CA SER A 500 1.01 18.56 5.10
C SER A 500 0.16 19.82 5.23
N GLN A 501 0.41 20.86 4.43
CA GLN A 501 -0.42 22.06 4.41
C GLN A 501 -1.86 21.77 3.98
N ALA A 502 -2.07 20.87 3.00
CA ALA A 502 -3.40 20.44 2.62
C ALA A 502 -4.09 19.73 3.77
N LEU A 503 -3.35 18.93 4.54
CA LEU A 503 -3.82 18.26 5.73
C LEU A 503 -4.30 19.27 6.79
N GLU A 504 -3.52 20.29 7.07
CA GLU A 504 -3.89 21.34 8.05
C GLU A 504 -5.10 22.17 7.61
N ILE A 505 -5.15 22.56 6.34
CA ILE A 505 -6.31 23.24 5.75
C ILE A 505 -7.56 22.38 5.88
N GLU A 506 -7.48 21.11 5.54
CA GLU A 506 -8.63 20.20 5.60
C GLU A 506 -9.05 19.91 7.05
N LYS A 507 -8.11 19.74 7.99
CA LYS A 507 -8.39 19.65 9.43
C LYS A 507 -9.16 20.88 9.91
N ARG A 508 -8.72 22.08 9.51
CA ARG A 508 -9.38 23.35 9.86
C ARG A 508 -10.79 23.45 9.28
N ILE A 509 -10.98 23.05 8.02
CA ILE A 509 -12.30 23.01 7.39
C ILE A 509 -13.22 22.01 8.12
N ARG A 510 -12.71 20.84 8.51
CA ARG A 510 -13.47 19.83 9.24
C ARG A 510 -13.89 20.33 10.62
N ALA A 511 -12.99 20.99 11.36
CA ALA A 511 -13.30 21.61 12.64
C ALA A 511 -14.41 22.67 12.51
N LEU A 512 -14.33 23.53 11.49
CA LEU A 512 -15.37 24.54 11.22
C LEU A 512 -16.73 23.91 10.86
N ARG A 513 -16.74 22.82 10.09
CA ARG A 513 -17.96 22.06 9.77
C ARG A 513 -18.57 21.46 11.03
N ARG A 514 -17.75 20.91 11.93
CA ARG A 514 -18.19 20.38 13.23
C ARG A 514 -18.86 21.48 14.08
N ILE A 515 -18.22 22.62 14.26
CA ILE A 515 -18.76 23.77 14.99
C ILE A 515 -20.09 24.23 14.38
N ARG A 516 -20.19 24.31 13.06
CA ARG A 516 -21.44 24.67 12.39
C ARG A 516 -22.56 23.67 12.66
N LEU A 517 -22.25 22.38 12.67
CA LEU A 517 -23.20 21.30 12.96
C LEU A 517 -23.68 21.38 14.42
N GLU A 518 -22.77 21.55 15.37
CA GLU A 518 -23.05 21.69 16.79
C GLU A 518 -23.96 22.92 17.05
N ASN A 519 -23.66 24.06 16.44
CA ASN A 519 -24.48 25.24 16.52
C ASN A 519 -25.88 25.03 15.92
N ARG A 520 -25.99 24.23 14.84
CA ARG A 520 -27.29 23.88 14.25
C ARG A 520 -28.11 23.00 15.19
N ILE A 521 -27.48 22.01 15.83
CA ILE A 521 -28.11 21.13 16.81
C ILE A 521 -28.56 21.95 18.03
N ARG A 522 -27.70 22.84 18.55
CA ARG A 522 -28.02 23.72 19.68
C ARG A 522 -29.25 24.62 19.36
N ARG A 523 -29.30 25.22 18.17
CA ARG A 523 -30.46 26.02 17.74
C ARG A 523 -31.74 25.21 17.62
N ARG A 524 -31.64 23.93 17.17
CA ARG A 524 -32.80 23.02 17.11
C ARG A 524 -33.31 22.66 18.49
N LYS A 525 -32.42 22.35 19.45
CA LYS A 525 -32.77 22.05 20.84
C LYS A 525 -33.48 23.26 21.48
N LEU A 526 -32.90 24.47 21.35
CA LEU A 526 -33.52 25.68 21.86
C LEU A 526 -34.92 25.92 21.26
N ARG A 527 -35.10 25.66 19.97
CA ARG A 527 -36.43 25.79 19.33
C ARG A 527 -37.42 24.80 19.91
N ILE A 528 -37.05 23.53 20.09
CA ILE A 528 -37.92 22.50 20.69
C ILE A 528 -38.28 22.87 22.13
N GLU A 529 -37.33 23.40 22.92
CA GLU A 529 -37.59 23.85 24.29
C GLU A 529 -38.51 25.06 24.34
N MET A 530 -38.41 26.00 23.37
CA MET A 530 -39.34 27.13 23.28
C MET A 530 -40.73 26.69 22.84
N ASP A 531 -40.86 25.79 21.87
CA ASP A 531 -42.12 25.24 21.41
C ASP A 531 -42.82 24.42 22.52
N SER A 532 -42.06 23.69 23.34
CA SER A 532 -42.62 22.94 24.49
C SER A 532 -43.10 23.85 25.62
N LYS A 533 -42.38 24.96 25.88
CA LYS A 533 -42.82 25.96 26.87
C LYS A 533 -44.02 26.79 26.38
N GLY A 534 -44.12 27.08 25.08
CA GLY A 534 -45.25 27.77 24.48
C GLY A 534 -46.56 26.98 24.51
N GLN A 535 -46.52 25.65 24.53
CA GLN A 535 -47.71 24.79 24.68
C GLN A 535 -48.25 24.73 26.12
N THR A 536 -47.42 24.98 27.14
CA THR A 536 -47.86 25.01 28.55
C THR A 536 -48.59 26.32 28.91
N ASP A 537 -48.34 27.40 28.19
CA ASP A 537 -48.97 28.70 28.47
C ASP A 537 -50.31 28.92 27.72
N GLN A 538 -50.66 28.09 26.72
CA GLN A 538 -51.92 28.21 25.98
C GLN A 538 -53.12 27.55 26.66
N CYS A 539 -52.97 26.85 27.78
CA CYS A 539 -54.11 26.27 28.54
C CYS A 539 -54.72 27.20 29.58
N SER A 540 -54.26 28.41 29.79
CA SER A 540 -54.74 29.27 30.87
C SER A 540 -55.28 30.66 30.49
N VAL A 541 -55.42 31.01 29.20
CA VAL A 541 -56.05 32.30 28.83
C VAL A 541 -57.06 32.12 27.68
N ALA A 542 -58.17 31.48 28.00
CA ALA A 542 -59.40 31.66 27.25
C ALA A 542 -60.27 32.64 28.04
N ALA A 543 -60.17 33.91 27.86
CA ALA A 543 -61.19 34.94 28.03
C ALA A 543 -60.58 36.35 27.87
N LYS A 544 -60.77 36.96 26.74
CA LYS A 544 -61.39 38.28 26.58
C LYS A 544 -61.17 38.79 25.15
N LYS A 545 -62.26 38.77 24.42
CA LYS A 545 -62.50 39.57 23.18
C LYS A 545 -62.58 41.01 23.53
N ASN A 546 -61.95 41.89 22.73
CA ASN A 546 -62.62 42.99 22.08
C ASN A 546 -61.75 43.65 20.98
N PRO A 547 -62.35 44.16 19.90
CA PRO A 547 -61.68 44.61 18.71
C PRO A 547 -61.55 46.14 18.67
N ILE A 548 -60.43 46.68 18.18
CA ILE A 548 -60.35 48.00 17.64
C ILE A 548 -59.37 48.05 16.48
N ASN A 549 -59.89 48.63 15.39
CA ASN A 549 -59.31 49.05 14.13
C ASN A 549 -57.95 49.75 14.22
N GLY A 550 -57.17 49.62 13.16
CA GLY A 550 -56.10 50.55 12.86
C GLY A 550 -55.18 50.11 11.72
N ASP A 551 -55.57 50.52 10.56
CA ASP A 551 -54.81 50.67 9.33
C ASP A 551 -53.40 51.21 9.55
N ARG A 552 -52.40 50.63 8.88
CA ARG A 552 -51.38 51.35 8.09
C ARG A 552 -50.39 50.43 7.48
N GLY A 553 -50.33 50.52 6.17
CA GLY A 553 -49.34 49.86 5.31
C GLY A 553 -47.91 50.32 5.56
N GLY A 554 -46.98 49.37 5.36
CA GLY A 554 -45.54 49.59 5.34
C GLY A 554 -44.88 48.66 4.34
N VAL A 555 -44.74 49.23 3.14
CA VAL A 555 -43.95 48.66 2.04
C VAL A 555 -42.50 48.52 2.45
N TRP A 556 -41.94 47.36 2.38
CA TRP A 556 -40.49 47.16 2.41
C TRP A 556 -39.98 46.77 1.05
N ASN A 557 -39.31 47.75 0.44
CA ASN A 557 -38.59 47.69 -0.81
C ASN A 557 -37.37 46.75 -0.74
N ASN A 558 -37.33 45.88 -1.70
CA ASN A 558 -36.13 45.19 -2.17
C ASN A 558 -35.14 46.22 -2.75
N LYS A 559 -33.93 46.29 -2.22
CA LYS A 559 -32.76 46.87 -2.91
C LYS A 559 -31.69 45.84 -3.13
N ARG A 560 -31.57 45.42 -4.39
CA ARG A 560 -30.36 44.85 -4.98
C ARG A 560 -29.34 45.99 -5.16
N GLY A 561 -28.12 45.80 -4.77
CA GLY A 561 -26.98 46.64 -5.14
C GLY A 561 -25.83 45.65 -5.41
N VAL A 562 -25.51 45.41 -6.62
CA VAL A 562 -24.56 45.97 -7.58
C VAL A 562 -23.11 45.95 -7.07
N SER A 563 -22.38 45.04 -7.67
CA SER A 563 -21.02 45.03 -8.19
C SER A 563 -20.12 46.25 -7.89
N SER A 564 -18.88 45.92 -7.46
CA SER A 564 -17.69 46.64 -7.92
C SER A 564 -16.52 45.70 -8.12
N LYS A 565 -16.05 45.68 -9.36
CA LYS A 565 -14.76 45.17 -9.80
C LYS A 565 -13.67 46.05 -9.18
N LEU A 566 -12.56 45.41 -8.76
CA LEU A 566 -11.26 46.05 -8.72
C LEU A 566 -10.21 45.09 -9.28
N LYS A 567 -9.60 45.57 -10.36
CA LYS A 567 -8.38 45.08 -10.96
C LYS A 567 -7.20 45.58 -10.12
N ALA A 568 -6.27 44.73 -9.86
CA ALA A 568 -4.83 44.86 -10.02
C ALA A 568 -4.22 43.49 -9.74
#